data_0bf929f7ea5fa436368a6f30cb49d13f
#
_entry.id   0bf929f7ea5fa436368a6f30cb49d13f
#
_cell.length_a   1.000
_cell.length_b   1.000
_cell.length_c   1.000
_cell.angle_alpha   90.00
_cell.angle_beta   90.00
_cell.angle_gamma   90.00
#
_symmetry.space_group_name_H-M   'P 1'
#
loop_
_entity.id
_entity.type
_entity.pdbx_description
1 polymer ?
#
loop_
_entity_poly.entity_id
_entity_poly.type
_entity_poly.pdbx_seq_one_letter_code
_entity_poly.pdbx_strand_id
1 'polypeptide(L)'
;EYTYARPRNAPQQTVTAIPLNAGADGIALYDGDNMLLSQVSFTYNHTGLYDKLTNADGTFHYTYETDPQGRTVGTQYDAGGEAWGTMTYDRCGNLLEDLIYGEPRAVLLQYEYDAMGNQRTSYPWSSGSRAYCAYTYDEQGRHTGMSLYASEQRQADELLERNTYSYDASGRLYKLTRYDVNGALECCVIYQYKD
;
A
#
# COMPACT_ATOMS: atom_id res chain seq x y z
N GLU A 1 2.39 -2.66 -1.50
CA GLU A 1 1.68 -3.31 -0.40
C GLU A 1 2.70 -3.98 0.52
N TYR A 2 2.62 -3.73 1.85
CA TYR A 2 3.53 -4.34 2.80
C TYR A 2 2.81 -5.44 3.54
N THR A 3 3.30 -6.68 3.36
CA THR A 3 2.92 -7.78 4.24
C THR A 3 3.80 -7.67 5.48
N TYR A 4 3.24 -7.23 6.61
CA TYR A 4 3.97 -7.26 7.87
C TYR A 4 4.12 -8.70 8.33
N ALA A 5 5.37 -9.10 8.64
CA ALA A 5 5.60 -10.34 9.37
C ALA A 5 4.95 -10.21 10.74
N ARG A 6 3.82 -10.88 10.93
CA ARG A 6 3.09 -10.93 12.20
C ARG A 6 3.65 -12.00 13.12
N PRO A 7 3.47 -11.83 14.46
CA PRO A 7 3.50 -12.97 15.36
C PRO A 7 2.54 -14.05 14.84
N ARG A 8 2.93 -15.30 14.84
CA ARG A 8 2.30 -16.45 14.19
C ARG A 8 0.79 -16.68 14.42
N ASN A 9 0.09 -15.85 15.19
CA ASN A 9 -1.32 -16.04 15.60
C ASN A 9 -2.24 -14.85 15.34
N ALA A 10 -1.82 -13.83 14.56
CA ALA A 10 -2.68 -12.71 14.24
C ALA A 10 -3.24 -12.85 12.81
N PRO A 11 -4.53 -12.54 12.53
CA PRO A 11 -5.08 -12.60 11.18
C PRO A 11 -4.28 -11.68 10.23
N GLN A 12 -3.99 -12.11 9.00
CA GLN A 12 -3.30 -11.29 8.01
C GLN A 12 -4.13 -10.05 7.72
N GLN A 13 -3.68 -8.88 8.15
CA GLN A 13 -4.21 -7.60 7.70
C GLN A 13 -3.25 -7.04 6.66
N THR A 14 -3.75 -6.85 5.50
CA THR A 14 -3.04 -6.19 4.42
C THR A 14 -3.06 -4.70 4.69
N VAL A 15 -1.91 -4.06 4.82
CA VAL A 15 -1.85 -2.59 4.80
C VAL A 15 -2.13 -2.17 3.37
N THR A 16 -3.35 -1.74 3.13
CA THR A 16 -3.78 -1.29 1.83
C THR A 16 -3.11 0.02 1.47
N ALA A 17 -2.50 0.02 0.29
CA ALA A 17 -2.05 1.18 -0.46
C ALA A 17 -1.32 2.28 0.33
N ILE A 18 -0.04 2.07 0.59
CA ILE A 18 0.86 3.21 0.70
C ILE A 18 0.84 3.89 -0.67
N PRO A 19 0.57 5.20 -0.77
CA PRO A 19 0.65 5.89 -2.04
C PRO A 19 2.02 5.66 -2.65
N LEU A 20 2.10 4.94 -3.77
CA LEU A 20 3.34 4.58 -4.47
C LEU A 20 4.18 5.81 -4.85
N ASN A 21 3.56 7.00 -4.86
CA ASN A 21 4.18 8.27 -5.23
C ASN A 21 4.69 9.10 -4.03
N ALA A 22 4.81 8.51 -2.83
CA ALA A 22 5.33 9.27 -1.69
C ALA A 22 6.80 9.70 -1.86
N GLY A 23 7.56 9.02 -2.74
CA GLY A 23 8.98 9.32 -2.98
C GLY A 23 9.86 9.15 -1.73
N ALA A 24 9.34 8.45 -0.70
CA ALA A 24 10.06 8.24 0.54
C ALA A 24 11.22 7.24 0.33
N ASP A 25 12.37 7.52 0.90
CA ASP A 25 13.53 6.60 0.87
C ASP A 25 13.39 5.46 1.87
N GLY A 26 12.44 5.54 2.76
CA GLY A 26 12.13 4.48 3.72
C GLY A 26 10.90 4.77 4.54
N ILE A 27 10.45 3.75 5.24
CA ILE A 27 9.39 3.82 6.24
C ILE A 27 9.79 3.09 7.51
N ALA A 28 9.27 3.56 8.63
CA ALA A 28 9.35 2.87 9.91
C ALA A 28 7.95 2.67 10.48
N LEU A 29 7.65 1.45 10.89
CA LEU A 29 6.40 1.07 11.52
C LEU A 29 6.56 1.05 13.03
N TYR A 30 5.62 1.66 13.74
CA TYR A 30 5.56 1.66 15.20
C TYR A 30 4.20 1.13 15.65
N ASP A 31 4.16 0.42 16.78
CA ASP A 31 2.91 0.02 17.44
C ASP A 31 2.23 1.20 18.17
N GLY A 32 1.12 0.91 18.86
CA GLY A 32 0.35 1.90 19.63
C GLY A 32 1.13 2.51 20.80
N ASP A 33 2.18 1.82 21.29
CA ASP A 33 3.06 2.24 22.38
C ASP A 33 4.34 2.94 21.88
N ASN A 34 4.41 3.27 20.59
CA ASN A 34 5.58 3.85 19.89
C ASN A 34 6.83 2.96 19.89
N MET A 35 6.67 1.64 19.97
CA MET A 35 7.77 0.70 19.80
C MET A 35 7.98 0.40 18.32
N LEU A 36 9.22 0.49 17.84
CA LEU A 36 9.57 0.18 16.45
C LEU A 36 9.32 -1.31 16.16
N LEU A 37 8.42 -1.60 15.25
CA LEU A 37 8.07 -2.95 14.82
C LEU A 37 8.87 -3.39 13.57
N SER A 38 9.06 -2.48 12.63
CA SER A 38 9.72 -2.78 11.35
C SER A 38 10.25 -1.51 10.70
N GLN A 39 11.29 -1.69 9.88
CA GLN A 39 11.84 -0.64 9.03
C GLN A 39 12.10 -1.17 7.64
N VAL A 40 11.79 -0.36 6.61
CA VAL A 40 11.98 -0.69 5.20
C VAL A 40 12.63 0.49 4.50
N SER A 41 13.59 0.23 3.63
CA SER A 41 14.20 1.25 2.76
C SER A 41 13.89 0.96 1.29
N PHE A 42 13.85 2.02 0.48
CA PHE A 42 13.53 1.97 -0.94
C PHE A 42 14.61 2.61 -1.79
N THR A 43 14.74 2.11 -3.01
CA THR A 43 15.36 2.85 -4.11
C THR A 43 14.39 2.90 -5.29
N TYR A 44 14.56 3.92 -6.14
CA TYR A 44 13.69 4.16 -7.29
C TYR A 44 14.52 4.15 -8.57
N ASN A 45 13.91 3.67 -9.65
CA ASN A 45 14.49 3.79 -10.98
C ASN A 45 14.35 5.23 -11.53
N HIS A 46 14.88 5.48 -12.71
CA HIS A 46 14.85 6.80 -13.35
C HIS A 46 13.44 7.31 -13.72
N THR A 47 12.41 6.44 -13.68
CA THR A 47 11.01 6.81 -13.91
C THR A 47 10.23 7.04 -12.62
N GLY A 48 10.87 6.91 -11.45
CA GLY A 48 10.26 7.08 -10.13
C GLY A 48 9.51 5.86 -9.62
N LEU A 49 9.61 4.70 -10.30
CA LEU A 49 9.08 3.43 -9.82
C LEU A 49 10.11 2.71 -8.92
N TYR A 50 9.67 1.83 -8.04
CA TYR A 50 10.57 1.08 -7.17
C TYR A 50 11.59 0.27 -7.98
N ASP A 51 12.86 0.36 -7.59
CA ASP A 51 13.94 -0.51 -8.07
C ASP A 51 14.23 -1.61 -7.05
N LYS A 52 14.35 -1.23 -5.79
CA LYS A 52 14.58 -2.17 -4.68
C LYS A 52 13.81 -1.77 -3.44
N LEU A 53 13.47 -2.79 -2.65
CA LEU A 53 12.94 -2.67 -1.31
C LEU A 53 13.81 -3.55 -0.40
N THR A 54 14.30 -3.00 0.71
CA THR A 54 15.11 -3.75 1.67
C THR A 54 14.48 -3.67 3.06
N ASN A 55 14.27 -4.83 3.67
CA ASN A 55 13.78 -4.98 5.03
C ASN A 55 14.59 -6.06 5.78
N ALA A 56 14.10 -6.51 6.94
CA ALA A 56 14.74 -7.57 7.74
C ALA A 56 14.80 -8.93 7.02
N ASP A 57 13.90 -9.19 6.09
CA ASP A 57 13.81 -10.46 5.36
C ASP A 57 14.73 -10.49 4.12
N GLY A 58 15.26 -9.33 3.71
CA GLY A 58 16.19 -9.22 2.59
C GLY A 58 15.90 -8.06 1.64
N THR A 59 16.47 -8.16 0.43
CA THR A 59 16.29 -7.18 -0.62
C THR A 59 15.46 -7.77 -1.75
N PHE A 60 14.33 -7.14 -2.01
CA PHE A 60 13.40 -7.43 -3.09
C PHE A 60 13.72 -6.55 -4.29
N HIS A 61 13.55 -7.06 -5.50
CA HIS A 61 13.86 -6.36 -6.74
C HIS A 61 12.62 -6.22 -7.61
N TYR A 62 12.61 -5.20 -8.45
CA TYR A 62 11.51 -4.92 -9.38
C TYR A 62 12.06 -4.74 -10.80
N THR A 63 11.38 -5.34 -11.77
CA THR A 63 11.63 -5.11 -13.20
C THR A 63 10.37 -4.61 -13.87
N TYR A 64 10.50 -3.86 -14.96
CA TYR A 64 9.35 -3.26 -15.64
C TYR A 64 9.41 -3.48 -17.13
N GLU A 65 8.25 -3.80 -17.73
CA GLU A 65 8.07 -3.92 -19.17
C GLU A 65 6.79 -3.21 -19.60
N THR A 66 6.66 -2.94 -20.91
CA THR A 66 5.45 -2.35 -21.47
C THR A 66 4.66 -3.45 -22.18
N ASP A 67 3.41 -3.63 -21.83
CA ASP A 67 2.52 -4.60 -22.47
C ASP A 67 1.99 -4.09 -23.83
N PRO A 68 1.33 -4.95 -24.64
CA PRO A 68 0.78 -4.56 -25.93
C PRO A 68 -0.29 -3.44 -25.86
N GLN A 69 -0.90 -3.22 -24.70
CA GLN A 69 -1.87 -2.14 -24.44
C GLN A 69 -1.18 -0.83 -24.06
N GLY A 70 0.13 -0.81 -23.93
CA GLY A 70 0.93 0.33 -23.52
C GLY A 70 0.87 0.65 -22.03
N ARG A 71 0.53 -0.35 -21.20
CA ARG A 71 0.58 -0.29 -19.75
C ARG A 71 1.96 -0.73 -19.28
N THR A 72 2.42 -0.21 -18.16
CA THR A 72 3.65 -0.69 -17.50
C THR A 72 3.32 -1.85 -16.57
N VAL A 73 3.98 -2.98 -16.76
CA VAL A 73 3.87 -4.15 -15.88
C VAL A 73 5.17 -4.30 -15.11
N GLY A 74 5.08 -4.19 -13.78
CA GLY A 74 6.19 -4.42 -12.86
C GLY A 74 6.14 -5.84 -12.34
N THR A 75 7.24 -6.58 -12.39
CA THR A 75 7.39 -7.88 -11.73
C THR A 75 8.19 -7.70 -10.46
N GLN A 76 7.69 -8.25 -9.37
CA GLN A 76 8.31 -8.24 -8.05
C GLN A 76 9.04 -9.56 -7.82
N TYR A 77 10.29 -9.48 -7.39
CA TYR A 77 11.11 -10.65 -7.06
C TYR A 77 11.47 -10.61 -5.59
N ASP A 78 11.43 -11.77 -4.94
CA ASP A 78 11.87 -11.93 -3.56
C ASP A 78 13.41 -11.86 -3.43
N ALA A 79 13.91 -11.97 -2.20
CA ALA A 79 15.33 -11.97 -1.91
C ALA A 79 16.09 -13.18 -2.52
N GLY A 80 15.37 -14.25 -2.86
CA GLY A 80 15.89 -15.43 -3.56
C GLY A 80 15.93 -15.26 -5.08
N GLY A 81 15.29 -14.23 -5.63
CA GLY A 81 15.16 -13.96 -7.05
C GLY A 81 13.98 -14.67 -7.72
N GLU A 82 13.04 -15.21 -6.93
CA GLU A 82 11.79 -15.78 -7.45
C GLU A 82 10.70 -14.71 -7.57
N ALA A 83 9.95 -14.75 -8.69
CA ALA A 83 8.85 -13.81 -8.90
C ALA A 83 7.70 -14.13 -7.91
N TRP A 84 7.29 -13.15 -7.12
CA TRP A 84 6.22 -13.31 -6.14
C TRP A 84 4.99 -12.44 -6.40
N GLY A 85 5.04 -11.53 -7.38
CA GLY A 85 3.90 -10.74 -7.77
C GLY A 85 4.13 -9.85 -8.98
N THR A 86 3.04 -9.23 -9.44
CA THR A 86 3.08 -8.23 -10.52
C THR A 86 2.22 -7.02 -10.17
N MET A 87 2.66 -5.84 -10.61
CA MET A 87 1.94 -4.58 -10.54
C MET A 87 1.69 -4.06 -11.96
N THR A 88 0.44 -3.66 -12.27
CA THR A 88 0.10 -3.09 -13.57
C THR A 88 -0.27 -1.62 -13.41
N TYR A 89 0.39 -0.76 -14.18
CA TYR A 89 0.17 0.69 -14.20
C TYR A 89 -0.42 1.12 -15.54
N ASP A 90 -1.30 2.12 -15.53
CA ASP A 90 -1.76 2.76 -16.75
C ASP A 90 -0.65 3.62 -17.41
N ARG A 91 -0.97 4.25 -18.55
CA ARG A 91 -0.03 5.13 -19.27
C ARG A 91 0.32 6.42 -18.53
N CYS A 92 -0.45 6.78 -17.50
CA CYS A 92 -0.22 7.94 -16.65
C CYS A 92 0.59 7.58 -15.39
N GLY A 93 0.90 6.28 -15.19
CA GLY A 93 1.63 5.78 -14.02
C GLY A 93 0.73 5.47 -12.82
N ASN A 94 -0.61 5.47 -12.99
CA ASN A 94 -1.51 5.06 -11.92
C ASN A 94 -1.52 3.53 -11.80
N LEU A 95 -1.39 3.01 -10.58
CA LEU A 95 -1.47 1.58 -10.32
C LEU A 95 -2.90 1.08 -10.53
N LEU A 96 -3.10 0.15 -11.45
CA LEU A 96 -4.40 -0.46 -11.75
C LEU A 96 -4.63 -1.77 -11.00
N GLU A 97 -3.59 -2.58 -10.89
CA GLU A 97 -3.64 -3.91 -10.29
C GLU A 97 -2.34 -4.22 -9.56
N ASP A 98 -2.46 -4.92 -8.44
CA ASP A 98 -1.35 -5.54 -7.71
C ASP A 98 -1.72 -6.99 -7.44
N LEU A 99 -1.03 -7.92 -8.12
CA LEU A 99 -1.23 -9.36 -8.03
C LEU A 99 -0.08 -9.98 -7.26
N ILE A 100 -0.35 -10.50 -6.08
CA ILE A 100 0.60 -11.21 -5.25
C ILE A 100 0.37 -12.71 -5.43
N TYR A 101 1.40 -13.42 -5.88
CA TYR A 101 1.38 -14.88 -6.01
C TYR A 101 1.41 -15.51 -4.62
N GLY A 102 0.68 -16.58 -4.40
CA GLY A 102 0.67 -17.25 -3.10
C GLY A 102 -0.08 -18.58 -3.15
N GLU A 103 0.31 -19.47 -2.25
CA GLU A 103 -0.40 -20.70 -1.96
C GLU A 103 -1.26 -20.49 -0.68
N PRO A 104 -2.54 -20.90 -0.67
CA PRO A 104 -3.25 -21.63 -1.71
C PRO A 104 -3.92 -20.75 -2.79
N ARG A 105 -3.80 -19.43 -2.74
CA ARG A 105 -4.43 -18.49 -3.70
C ARG A 105 -3.62 -17.21 -3.86
N ALA A 106 -3.57 -16.71 -5.10
CA ALA A 106 -3.08 -15.35 -5.37
C ALA A 106 -4.03 -14.30 -4.77
N VAL A 107 -3.46 -13.18 -4.32
CA VAL A 107 -4.21 -11.99 -3.89
C VAL A 107 -4.14 -10.96 -5.01
N LEU A 108 -5.30 -10.53 -5.51
CA LEU A 108 -5.42 -9.47 -6.51
C LEU A 108 -6.04 -8.24 -5.85
N LEU A 109 -5.34 -7.11 -5.94
CA LEU A 109 -5.85 -5.79 -5.59
C LEU A 109 -6.13 -5.02 -6.88
N GLN A 110 -7.28 -4.37 -6.96
CA GLN A 110 -7.67 -3.53 -8.10
C GLN A 110 -7.94 -2.11 -7.62
N TYR A 111 -7.55 -1.14 -8.43
CA TYR A 111 -7.63 0.28 -8.12
C TYR A 111 -8.40 1.03 -9.18
N GLU A 112 -9.29 1.92 -8.76
CA GLU A 112 -10.05 2.82 -9.60
C GLU A 112 -9.66 4.27 -9.31
N TYR A 113 -9.70 5.10 -10.34
CA TYR A 113 -9.35 6.52 -10.24
C TYR A 113 -10.48 7.38 -10.77
N ASP A 114 -10.68 8.55 -10.18
CA ASP A 114 -11.59 9.55 -10.71
C ASP A 114 -10.98 10.28 -11.92
N ALA A 115 -11.74 11.17 -12.53
CA ALA A 115 -11.29 11.94 -13.69
C ALA A 115 -10.11 12.89 -13.40
N MET A 116 -9.83 13.16 -12.12
CA MET A 116 -8.70 13.96 -11.66
C MET A 116 -7.47 13.12 -11.32
N GLY A 117 -7.57 11.78 -11.42
CA GLY A 117 -6.51 10.85 -11.06
C GLY A 117 -6.45 10.51 -9.58
N ASN A 118 -7.45 10.89 -8.78
CA ASN A 118 -7.51 10.50 -7.38
C ASN A 118 -8.00 9.06 -7.23
N GLN A 119 -7.29 8.27 -6.45
CA GLN A 119 -7.70 6.89 -6.15
C GLN A 119 -8.97 6.90 -5.28
N ARG A 120 -10.02 6.23 -5.75
CA ARG A 120 -11.32 6.18 -5.09
C ARG A 120 -11.54 4.90 -4.28
N THR A 121 -11.09 3.77 -4.84
CA THR A 121 -11.33 2.45 -4.23
C THR A 121 -10.16 1.53 -4.51
N SER A 122 -9.93 0.58 -3.62
CA SER A 122 -9.17 -0.62 -3.89
C SER A 122 -10.00 -1.83 -3.46
N TYR A 123 -9.90 -2.93 -4.21
CA TYR A 123 -10.64 -4.16 -3.96
C TYR A 123 -9.68 -5.28 -3.61
N PRO A 124 -9.40 -5.53 -2.32
CA PRO A 124 -8.61 -6.68 -1.95
C PRO A 124 -9.43 -7.96 -2.20
N TRP A 125 -8.93 -8.80 -3.09
CA TRP A 125 -9.51 -10.12 -3.36
C TRP A 125 -8.73 -11.17 -2.59
N SER A 126 -9.15 -11.45 -1.36
CA SER A 126 -8.71 -12.63 -0.64
C SER A 126 -9.91 -13.51 -0.31
N SER A 127 -9.80 -14.79 -0.59
CA SER A 127 -10.74 -15.84 -0.13
C SER A 127 -12.24 -15.66 -0.46
N GLY A 128 -12.59 -14.95 -1.52
CA GLY A 128 -14.00 -14.82 -1.98
C GLY A 128 -14.83 -13.77 -1.24
N SER A 129 -14.29 -13.06 -0.27
CA SER A 129 -14.90 -11.87 0.34
C SER A 129 -14.30 -10.60 -0.27
N ARG A 130 -15.15 -9.67 -0.65
CA ARG A 130 -14.75 -8.34 -1.13
C ARG A 130 -14.71 -7.39 0.04
N ALA A 131 -13.55 -6.81 0.35
CA ALA A 131 -13.48 -5.64 1.20
C ALA A 131 -13.45 -4.39 0.31
N TYR A 132 -14.00 -3.30 0.79
CA TYR A 132 -14.11 -2.04 0.07
C TYR A 132 -13.30 -0.96 0.76
N CYS A 133 -12.35 -0.34 0.03
CA CYS A 133 -11.58 0.80 0.54
C CYS A 133 -12.17 2.10 -0.01
N ALA A 134 -12.53 3.02 0.89
CA ALA A 134 -12.93 4.38 0.55
C ALA A 134 -11.85 5.36 0.97
N TYR A 135 -11.44 6.24 0.06
CA TYR A 135 -10.43 7.25 0.30
C TYR A 135 -11.04 8.64 0.41
N THR A 136 -10.44 9.49 1.24
CA THR A 136 -10.75 10.92 1.33
C THR A 136 -9.52 11.74 0.94
N TYR A 137 -9.75 12.93 0.38
CA TYR A 137 -8.72 13.81 -0.17
C TYR A 137 -8.91 15.23 0.33
N ASP A 138 -7.83 15.99 0.43
CA ASP A 138 -7.87 17.42 0.64
C ASP A 138 -8.08 18.19 -0.69
N GLU A 139 -8.14 19.52 -0.59
CA GLU A 139 -8.31 20.40 -1.76
C GLU A 139 -7.14 20.35 -2.75
N GLN A 140 -5.99 19.86 -2.32
CA GLN A 140 -4.80 19.64 -3.15
C GLN A 140 -4.77 18.24 -3.77
N GLY A 141 -5.79 17.40 -3.56
CA GLY A 141 -5.87 16.03 -4.04
C GLY A 141 -5.00 15.03 -3.26
N ARG A 142 -4.48 15.40 -2.09
CA ARG A 142 -3.69 14.50 -1.25
C ARG A 142 -4.61 13.65 -0.38
N HIS A 143 -4.25 12.39 -0.16
CA HIS A 143 -4.98 11.48 0.73
C HIS A 143 -5.05 12.04 2.15
N THR A 144 -6.23 12.17 2.72
CA THR A 144 -6.42 12.54 4.14
C THR A 144 -6.89 11.37 4.98
N GLY A 145 -7.50 10.37 4.37
CA GLY A 145 -7.98 9.19 5.07
C GLY A 145 -8.28 8.03 4.14
N MET A 146 -8.37 6.84 4.74
CA MET A 146 -8.86 5.61 4.13
C MET A 146 -9.73 4.89 5.16
N SER A 147 -10.85 4.36 4.70
CA SER A 147 -11.72 3.47 5.48
C SER A 147 -11.89 2.16 4.74
N LEU A 148 -11.60 1.05 5.42
CA LEU A 148 -11.80 -0.30 4.91
C LEU A 148 -13.12 -0.85 5.46
N TYR A 149 -13.99 -1.31 4.59
CA TYR A 149 -15.28 -1.91 4.93
C TYR A 149 -15.35 -3.37 4.48
N ALA A 150 -16.14 -4.16 5.17
CA ALA A 150 -16.36 -5.58 4.82
C ALA A 150 -17.15 -5.75 3.51
N SER A 151 -17.87 -4.71 3.06
CA SER A 151 -18.67 -4.74 1.84
C SER A 151 -18.71 -3.39 1.12
N GLU A 152 -19.23 -3.40 -0.12
CA GLU A 152 -19.46 -2.20 -0.94
C GLU A 152 -20.58 -1.29 -0.40
N GLN A 153 -21.46 -1.80 0.47
CA GLN A 153 -22.54 -1.03 1.08
C GLN A 153 -22.04 -0.02 2.09
N ARG A 154 -20.85 -0.21 2.64
CA ARG A 154 -20.16 0.73 3.55
C ARG A 154 -21.02 1.11 4.77
N GLN A 155 -21.72 0.12 5.33
CA GLN A 155 -22.48 0.33 6.57
C GLN A 155 -21.50 0.61 7.73
N ALA A 156 -21.95 1.36 8.73
CA ALA A 156 -21.06 1.77 9.83
C ALA A 156 -20.56 0.57 10.66
N ASP A 157 -21.35 -0.50 10.76
CA ASP A 157 -21.02 -1.75 11.43
C ASP A 157 -20.15 -2.69 10.59
N GLU A 158 -19.93 -2.36 9.31
CA GLU A 158 -19.03 -3.07 8.41
C GLU A 158 -17.61 -2.46 8.36
N LEU A 159 -17.36 -1.36 9.06
CA LEU A 159 -16.04 -0.74 9.13
C LEU A 159 -15.05 -1.70 9.80
N LEU A 160 -13.96 -2.03 9.12
CA LEU A 160 -12.91 -2.93 9.60
C LEU A 160 -11.67 -2.17 10.08
N GLU A 161 -11.35 -1.04 9.43
CA GLU A 161 -10.13 -0.28 9.68
C GLU A 161 -10.30 1.16 9.21
N ARG A 162 -9.60 2.08 9.87
CA ARG A 162 -9.49 3.46 9.42
C ARG A 162 -8.05 3.95 9.52
N ASN A 163 -7.57 4.58 8.45
CA ASN A 163 -6.27 5.24 8.41
C ASN A 163 -6.43 6.75 8.22
N THR A 164 -5.50 7.50 8.79
CA THR A 164 -5.34 8.93 8.50
C THR A 164 -3.93 9.20 7.99
N TYR A 165 -3.80 10.19 7.11
CA TYR A 165 -2.55 10.58 6.47
C TYR A 165 -2.17 12.00 6.89
N SER A 166 -0.91 12.20 7.27
CA SER A 166 -0.38 13.52 7.65
C SER A 166 0.80 13.89 6.77
N TYR A 167 0.91 15.17 6.45
CA TYR A 167 1.93 15.71 5.56
C TYR A 167 2.83 16.70 6.30
N ASP A 168 4.11 16.75 5.91
CA ASP A 168 5.06 17.73 6.41
C ASP A 168 4.81 19.13 5.79
N ALA A 169 5.57 20.14 6.24
CA ALA A 169 5.45 21.50 5.74
C ALA A 169 5.79 21.64 4.23
N SER A 170 6.50 20.69 3.67
CA SER A 170 6.83 20.62 2.23
C SER A 170 5.76 19.87 1.42
N GLY A 171 4.70 19.38 2.07
CA GLY A 171 3.63 18.60 1.43
C GLY A 171 4.00 17.14 1.16
N ARG A 172 5.10 16.63 1.73
CA ARG A 172 5.46 15.21 1.63
C ARG A 172 4.69 14.40 2.68
N LEU A 173 4.23 13.20 2.32
CA LEU A 173 3.56 12.30 3.26
C LEU A 173 4.52 11.95 4.41
N TYR A 174 4.18 12.41 5.61
CA TYR A 174 5.02 12.25 6.79
C TYR A 174 4.62 11.04 7.63
N LYS A 175 3.30 10.83 7.82
CA LYS A 175 2.79 9.81 8.73
C LYS A 175 1.47 9.24 8.24
N LEU A 176 1.33 7.90 8.33
CA LEU A 176 0.06 7.19 8.30
C LEU A 176 -0.25 6.70 9.71
N THR A 177 -1.46 6.90 10.18
CA THR A 177 -1.93 6.41 11.49
C THR A 177 -3.12 5.48 11.27
N ARG A 178 -3.05 4.27 11.82
CA ARG A 178 -4.11 3.26 11.75
C ARG A 178 -4.85 3.18 13.06
N TYR A 179 -6.17 3.06 12.94
CA TYR A 179 -7.10 2.87 14.04
C TYR A 179 -7.93 1.62 13.82
N ASP A 180 -8.27 0.93 14.90
CA ASP A 180 -9.25 -0.15 14.90
C ASP A 180 -10.67 0.39 14.69
N VAL A 181 -11.66 -0.54 14.65
CA VAL A 181 -13.09 -0.22 14.51
C VAL A 181 -13.64 0.66 15.64
N ASN A 182 -13.03 0.62 16.82
CA ASN A 182 -13.44 1.38 18.00
C ASN A 182 -12.74 2.76 18.09
N GLY A 183 -11.83 3.05 17.14
CA GLY A 183 -11.03 4.26 17.10
C GLY A 183 -9.79 4.24 18.00
N ALA A 184 -9.41 3.06 18.52
CA ALA A 184 -8.14 2.90 19.25
C ALA A 184 -6.97 2.87 18.27
N LEU A 185 -5.86 3.49 18.65
CA LEU A 185 -4.63 3.50 17.86
C LEU A 185 -4.03 2.09 17.81
N GLU A 186 -3.89 1.52 16.62
CA GLU A 186 -3.21 0.23 16.42
C GLU A 186 -1.73 0.39 16.10
N CYS A 187 -1.42 1.25 15.14
CA CYS A 187 -0.02 1.50 14.74
C CYS A 187 0.12 2.80 13.95
N CYS A 188 1.35 3.21 13.72
CA CYS A 188 1.65 4.27 12.76
C CYS A 188 2.88 3.92 11.91
N VAL A 189 2.88 4.47 10.70
CA VAL A 189 3.99 4.39 9.74
C VAL A 189 4.57 5.79 9.59
N ILE A 190 5.88 5.92 9.77
CA ILE A 190 6.62 7.17 9.56
C ILE A 190 7.42 7.04 8.27
N TYR A 191 7.24 7.99 7.36
CA TYR A 191 7.96 8.08 6.10
C TYR A 191 9.24 8.88 6.31
N GLN A 192 10.35 8.33 5.83
CA GLN A 192 11.68 8.91 5.97
C GLN A 192 12.16 9.36 4.59
N TYR A 193 12.68 10.57 4.52
CA TYR A 193 13.24 11.17 3.31
C TYR A 193 14.69 11.54 3.57
N LYS A 194 15.55 11.27 2.59
CA LYS A 194 16.91 11.80 2.59
C LYS A 194 16.88 13.24 2.11
N ASP A 195 17.67 14.07 2.75
CA ASP A 195 17.91 15.47 2.35
C ASP A 195 18.79 15.54 1.11
#